data_1d8ef93ace556d1ead26400c241f9faf
#
_entry.id   1d8ef93ace556d1ead26400c241f9faf
#
_cell.length_a   1.000
_cell.length_b   1.000
_cell.length_c   1.000
_cell.angle_alpha   90.00
_cell.angle_beta   90.00
_cell.angle_gamma   90.00
#
_symmetry.space_group_name_H-M   'P 1'
#
loop_
_entity.id
_entity.type
_entity.pdbx_description
1 polymer ?
#
loop_
_entity_poly.entity_id
_entity_poly.type
_entity_poly.pdbx_seq_one_letter_code
_entity_poly.pdbx_strand_id
1 'polypeptide(L)'
;MYPTIAPFGYLEEVTFTHVGKPFLSYAQKTKATDDGRPLHAETGYLRVPSEARVELILAHPTGVAEIEEGVVSVHGAAIEMELAATAIGRSASAKEVTALGRFIRVDGDELTYTVYMGAVGQPLQPHLTATLRRT
;
A
#
# COMPACT_ATOMS: atom_id res chain seq x y z
N MET A 1 -6.57 10.45 -0.57
CA MET A 1 -5.92 11.76 -0.64
C MET A 1 -5.37 12.15 0.73
N TYR A 2 -4.26 12.81 0.76
CA TYR A 2 -3.71 13.36 2.00
C TYR A 2 -4.38 14.69 2.29
N PRO A 3 -5.23 14.80 3.28
CA PRO A 3 -5.86 16.07 3.58
C PRO A 3 -4.85 17.13 4.04
N THR A 4 -3.71 16.69 4.60
CA THR A 4 -2.67 17.61 5.07
C THR A 4 -1.75 18.10 3.97
N ILE A 5 -1.90 17.64 2.74
CA ILE A 5 -1.03 18.00 1.63
C ILE A 5 -1.69 19.02 0.71
N ALA A 6 -2.98 19.30 0.91
CA ALA A 6 -3.59 20.42 0.21
C ALA A 6 -2.83 21.70 0.59
N PRO A 7 -2.59 22.62 -0.35
CA PRO A 7 -3.24 22.81 -1.61
C PRO A 7 -2.45 22.34 -2.84
N PHE A 8 -1.40 21.55 -2.73
CA PHE A 8 -0.72 21.11 -3.93
C PHE A 8 -1.20 19.71 -4.34
N GLY A 9 -1.17 19.43 -5.63
CA GLY A 9 -1.51 18.14 -6.17
C GLY A 9 -0.33 17.20 -6.22
N TYR A 10 -0.63 15.90 -6.38
CA TYR A 10 0.41 14.91 -6.60
C TYR A 10 -0.05 13.86 -7.59
N LEU A 11 0.91 13.20 -8.22
CA LEU A 11 0.68 12.05 -9.10
C LEU A 11 1.13 10.80 -8.37
N GLU A 12 0.35 9.75 -8.49
CA GLU A 12 0.67 8.45 -7.92
C GLU A 12 0.78 7.41 -9.02
N GLU A 13 1.83 6.59 -8.95
CA GLU A 13 2.03 5.48 -9.86
C GLU A 13 2.22 4.21 -9.04
N VAL A 14 1.41 3.21 -9.34
CA VAL A 14 1.50 1.87 -8.74
C VAL A 14 1.82 0.90 -9.86
N THR A 15 2.86 0.08 -9.66
CA THR A 15 3.31 -0.88 -10.66
C THR A 15 3.37 -2.28 -10.05
N PHE A 16 2.70 -3.23 -10.70
CA PHE A 16 2.83 -4.64 -10.41
C PHE A 16 3.51 -5.32 -11.57
N THR A 17 4.57 -6.08 -11.31
CA THR A 17 5.31 -6.76 -12.37
C THR A 17 5.36 -8.25 -12.09
N HIS A 18 4.91 -9.04 -13.05
CA HIS A 18 4.96 -10.49 -12.99
C HIS A 18 6.33 -10.99 -13.46
N VAL A 19 6.94 -11.88 -12.68
CA VAL A 19 8.29 -12.39 -12.94
C VAL A 19 8.31 -13.89 -13.20
N GLY A 20 7.16 -14.48 -13.55
CA GLY A 20 7.04 -15.92 -13.83
C GLY A 20 7.02 -16.80 -12.58
N LYS A 21 6.82 -16.24 -11.42
CA LYS A 21 6.74 -16.92 -10.12
C LYS A 21 5.40 -16.58 -9.47
N PRO A 22 4.97 -17.30 -8.41
CA PRO A 22 3.69 -17.02 -7.74
C PRO A 22 3.75 -15.79 -6.84
N PHE A 23 4.38 -14.73 -7.30
CA PHE A 23 4.36 -13.42 -6.64
C PHE A 23 4.52 -12.33 -7.70
N LEU A 24 4.12 -11.12 -7.32
CA LEU A 24 4.32 -9.92 -8.13
C LEU A 24 5.30 -9.00 -7.41
N SER A 25 6.21 -8.38 -8.14
CA SER A 25 6.93 -7.25 -7.59
C SER A 25 6.00 -6.05 -7.57
N TYR A 26 6.13 -5.21 -6.55
CA TYR A 26 5.26 -4.07 -6.32
C TYR A 26 6.08 -2.83 -6.08
N ALA A 27 5.70 -1.74 -6.70
CA ALA A 27 6.29 -0.44 -6.45
C ALA A 27 5.20 0.63 -6.50
N GLN A 28 5.31 1.59 -5.61
CA GLN A 28 4.43 2.75 -5.57
C GLN A 28 5.30 3.98 -5.39
N LYS A 29 5.00 5.03 -6.12
CA LYS A 29 5.69 6.31 -5.94
C LYS A 29 4.72 7.45 -6.21
N THR A 30 4.94 8.55 -5.51
CA THR A 30 4.20 9.77 -5.70
C THR A 30 5.18 10.92 -5.95
N LYS A 31 4.72 11.90 -6.71
CA LYS A 31 5.49 13.12 -6.96
C LYS A 31 4.55 14.31 -7.04
N ALA A 32 5.06 15.47 -6.69
CA ALA A 32 4.28 16.71 -6.79
C ALA A 32 4.03 17.06 -8.25
N THR A 33 2.84 17.58 -8.55
CA THR A 33 2.47 17.94 -9.92
C THR A 33 3.10 19.25 -10.38
N ASP A 34 3.53 20.11 -9.45
CA ASP A 34 4.07 21.43 -9.76
C ASP A 34 5.52 21.36 -10.28
N ASP A 35 6.39 20.62 -9.62
CA ASP A 35 7.81 20.57 -9.97
C ASP A 35 8.36 19.14 -10.15
N GLY A 36 7.51 18.12 -9.98
CA GLY A 36 7.91 16.73 -10.17
C GLY A 36 8.76 16.15 -9.05
N ARG A 37 8.94 16.87 -7.91
CA ARG A 37 9.78 16.35 -6.82
C ARG A 37 9.18 15.08 -6.22
N PRO A 38 10.00 14.10 -5.83
CA PRO A 38 9.51 12.89 -5.18
C PRO A 38 8.89 13.20 -3.82
N LEU A 39 7.76 12.54 -3.50
CA LEU A 39 7.08 12.69 -2.21
C LEU A 39 7.19 11.43 -1.39
N HIS A 40 6.67 10.31 -1.88
CA HIS A 40 6.68 9.03 -1.19
C HIS A 40 6.99 7.91 -2.16
N ALA A 41 7.53 6.83 -1.63
CA ALA A 41 7.75 5.61 -2.38
C ALA A 41 7.65 4.42 -1.44
N GLU A 42 7.24 3.29 -1.98
CA GLU A 42 7.33 2.01 -1.29
C GLU A 42 7.55 0.92 -2.32
N THR A 43 8.22 -0.14 -1.92
CA THR A 43 8.55 -1.24 -2.81
C THR A 43 8.52 -2.57 -2.07
N GLY A 44 8.23 -3.64 -2.77
CA GLY A 44 8.20 -4.96 -2.19
C GLY A 44 7.57 -6.00 -3.07
N TYR A 45 6.86 -6.94 -2.45
CA TYR A 45 6.28 -8.07 -3.15
C TYR A 45 4.88 -8.37 -2.65
N LEU A 46 4.01 -8.73 -3.59
CA LEU A 46 2.69 -9.28 -3.30
C LEU A 46 2.75 -10.79 -3.58
N ARG A 47 2.54 -11.60 -2.55
CA ARG A 47 2.62 -13.05 -2.64
C ARG A 47 1.25 -13.66 -2.38
N VAL A 48 0.96 -14.75 -3.09
CA VAL A 48 -0.29 -15.52 -2.92
C VAL A 48 0.12 -16.95 -2.56
N PRO A 49 0.35 -17.23 -1.26
CA PRO A 49 0.86 -18.55 -0.83
C PRO A 49 -0.19 -19.66 -0.97
N SER A 50 -1.47 -19.32 -1.02
CA SER A 50 -2.55 -20.26 -1.24
C SER A 50 -3.73 -19.55 -1.87
N GLU A 51 -4.79 -20.31 -2.20
CA GLU A 51 -5.91 -19.83 -3.00
C GLU A 51 -6.63 -18.60 -2.43
N ALA A 52 -6.73 -18.51 -1.09
CA ALA A 52 -7.47 -17.43 -0.44
C ALA A 52 -6.58 -16.51 0.41
N ARG A 53 -5.27 -16.75 0.43
CA ARG A 53 -4.35 -15.99 1.29
C ARG A 53 -3.47 -15.08 0.46
N VAL A 54 -3.16 -13.92 1.02
CA VAL A 54 -2.30 -12.93 0.39
C VAL A 54 -1.32 -12.37 1.43
N GLU A 55 -0.11 -12.07 1.00
CA GLU A 55 0.93 -11.45 1.83
C GLU A 55 1.52 -10.28 1.06
N LEU A 56 1.76 -9.18 1.76
CA LEU A 56 2.38 -7.99 1.20
C LEU A 56 3.60 -7.65 2.04
N ILE A 57 4.76 -7.59 1.41
CA ILE A 57 6.03 -7.33 2.08
C ILE A 57 6.58 -6.04 1.51
N LEU A 58 6.70 -5.01 2.34
CA LEU A 58 7.02 -3.65 1.89
C LEU A 58 8.18 -3.03 2.64
N ALA A 59 8.94 -2.22 1.93
CA ALA A 59 9.95 -1.35 2.49
C ALA A 59 9.64 0.11 2.10
N HIS A 60 9.81 1.01 3.06
CA HIS A 60 9.54 2.44 2.90
C HIS A 60 10.81 3.25 3.11
N PRO A 61 11.04 4.32 2.33
CA PRO A 61 12.22 5.16 2.51
C PRO A 61 12.23 5.89 3.87
N THR A 62 11.11 5.90 4.57
CA THR A 62 11.00 6.50 5.92
C THR A 62 11.64 5.64 7.01
N GLY A 63 12.19 4.48 6.67
CA GLY A 63 12.83 3.59 7.63
C GLY A 63 11.90 2.54 8.22
N VAL A 64 10.75 2.33 7.62
CA VAL A 64 9.77 1.33 8.04
C VAL A 64 9.75 0.17 7.05
N ALA A 65 9.72 -1.05 7.56
CA ALA A 65 9.46 -2.25 6.78
C ALA A 65 8.26 -2.98 7.41
N GLU A 66 7.39 -3.52 6.57
CA GLU A 66 6.19 -4.18 7.07
C GLU A 66 5.92 -5.48 6.34
N ILE A 67 5.35 -6.44 7.06
CA ILE A 67 4.77 -7.65 6.51
C ILE A 67 3.29 -7.61 6.87
N GLU A 68 2.43 -7.65 5.85
CA GLU A 68 0.98 -7.71 6.03
C GLU A 68 0.48 -9.04 5.49
N GLU A 69 -0.46 -9.63 6.18
CA GLU A 69 -1.07 -10.89 5.79
C GLU A 69 -2.57 -10.75 5.83
N GLY A 70 -3.25 -11.45 4.95
CA GLY A 70 -4.69 -11.34 4.89
C GLY A 70 -5.33 -12.30 3.93
N VAL A 71 -6.52 -11.94 3.49
CA VAL A 71 -7.36 -12.75 2.62
C VAL A 71 -7.64 -12.03 1.33
N VAL A 72 -7.78 -12.82 0.28
CA VAL A 72 -8.22 -12.34 -1.03
C VAL A 72 -9.54 -13.00 -1.37
N SER A 73 -10.47 -12.22 -1.87
CA SER A 73 -11.78 -12.71 -2.30
C SER A 73 -12.12 -12.14 -3.68
N VAL A 74 -12.94 -12.88 -4.41
CA VAL A 74 -13.39 -12.50 -5.75
C VAL A 74 -14.90 -12.30 -5.73
N HIS A 75 -15.35 -11.14 -6.19
CA HIS A 75 -16.76 -10.78 -6.25
C HIS A 75 -17.09 -10.36 -7.68
N GLY A 76 -17.55 -11.31 -8.49
CA GLY A 76 -17.76 -11.08 -9.92
C GLY A 76 -16.43 -10.80 -10.62
N ALA A 77 -16.29 -9.62 -11.21
CA ALA A 77 -15.05 -9.17 -11.84
C ALA A 77 -14.09 -8.45 -10.87
N ALA A 78 -14.50 -8.20 -9.64
CA ALA A 78 -13.70 -7.46 -8.67
C ALA A 78 -12.90 -8.41 -7.78
N ILE A 79 -11.69 -7.98 -7.42
CA ILE A 79 -10.82 -8.68 -6.47
C ILE A 79 -10.63 -7.77 -5.28
N GLU A 80 -10.83 -8.31 -4.08
CA GLU A 80 -10.66 -7.56 -2.83
C GLU A 80 -9.64 -8.26 -1.94
N MET A 81 -8.78 -7.47 -1.31
CA MET A 81 -7.78 -7.96 -0.38
C MET A 81 -7.86 -7.16 0.92
N GLU A 82 -7.97 -7.87 2.03
CA GLU A 82 -7.91 -7.28 3.37
C GLU A 82 -6.64 -7.77 4.05
N LEU A 83 -5.81 -6.84 4.45
CA LEU A 83 -4.48 -7.12 4.99
C LEU A 83 -4.28 -6.38 6.31
N ALA A 84 -3.56 -7.01 7.22
CA ALA A 84 -3.14 -6.39 8.46
C ALA A 84 -1.67 -6.76 8.73
N ALA A 85 -0.92 -5.84 9.28
CA ALA A 85 0.49 -6.06 9.56
C ALA A 85 0.65 -7.10 10.66
N THR A 86 1.48 -8.10 10.37
CA THR A 86 1.90 -9.11 11.35
C THR A 86 3.30 -8.83 11.88
N ALA A 87 4.06 -7.96 11.19
CA ALA A 87 5.37 -7.52 11.63
C ALA A 87 5.65 -6.12 11.09
N ILE A 88 6.19 -5.26 11.92
CA ILE A 88 6.62 -3.91 11.55
C ILE A 88 8.03 -3.73 12.10
N GLY A 89 8.99 -3.49 11.21
CA GLY A 89 10.36 -3.15 11.57
C GLY A 89 10.59 -1.66 11.36
N ARG A 90 11.42 -1.06 12.22
CA ARG A 90 11.75 0.36 12.12
C ARG A 90 13.24 0.57 12.31
N SER A 91 13.82 1.44 11.48
CA SER A 91 15.16 1.94 11.76
C SER A 91 15.12 2.90 12.95
N ALA A 92 16.28 3.21 13.51
CA ALA A 92 16.38 4.03 14.70
C ALA A 92 15.77 5.44 14.51
N SER A 93 15.80 5.97 13.30
CA SER A 93 15.29 7.30 12.99
C SER A 93 13.84 7.32 12.53
N ALA A 94 13.20 6.14 12.34
CA ALA A 94 11.83 6.08 11.88
C ALA A 94 10.84 6.48 12.96
N LYS A 95 9.74 7.09 12.55
CA LYS A 95 8.64 7.40 13.48
C LYS A 95 7.98 6.12 13.97
N GLU A 96 7.39 6.17 15.13
CA GLU A 96 6.67 5.03 15.68
C GLU A 96 5.41 4.75 14.88
N VAL A 97 5.31 3.52 14.37
CA VAL A 97 4.12 2.97 13.74
C VAL A 97 3.84 1.65 14.43
N THR A 98 2.67 1.51 15.04
CA THR A 98 2.33 0.35 15.85
C THR A 98 1.35 -0.60 15.16
N ALA A 99 0.60 -0.11 14.19
CA ALA A 99 -0.35 -0.93 13.44
C ALA A 99 -0.49 -0.39 12.03
N LEU A 100 -0.60 -1.30 11.08
CA LEU A 100 -0.85 -1.00 9.68
C LEU A 100 -1.85 -2.01 9.13
N GLY A 101 -2.69 -1.55 8.23
CA GLY A 101 -3.60 -2.43 7.50
C GLY A 101 -3.94 -1.80 6.16
N ARG A 102 -4.40 -2.63 5.24
CA ARG A 102 -4.79 -2.17 3.90
C ARG A 102 -6.03 -2.92 3.43
N PHE A 103 -6.86 -2.20 2.73
CA PHE A 103 -7.92 -2.78 1.92
C PHE A 103 -7.66 -2.38 0.48
N ILE A 104 -7.57 -3.35 -0.42
CA ILE A 104 -7.28 -3.12 -1.83
C ILE A 104 -8.38 -3.76 -2.66
N ARG A 105 -8.94 -3.00 -3.60
CA ARG A 105 -9.96 -3.50 -4.52
C ARG A 105 -9.55 -3.20 -5.95
N VAL A 106 -9.58 -4.21 -6.78
CA VAL A 106 -9.31 -4.08 -8.22
C VAL A 106 -10.58 -4.49 -8.96
N ASP A 107 -11.09 -3.59 -9.79
CA ASP A 107 -12.29 -3.82 -10.59
C ASP A 107 -12.04 -3.27 -12.00
N GLY A 108 -11.78 -4.18 -12.95
CA GLY A 108 -11.41 -3.79 -14.31
C GLY A 108 -10.13 -2.97 -14.32
N ASP A 109 -10.23 -1.74 -14.79
CA ASP A 109 -9.09 -0.81 -14.91
C ASP A 109 -8.92 0.10 -13.69
N GLU A 110 -9.73 -0.10 -12.65
CA GLU A 110 -9.69 0.75 -11.47
C GLU A 110 -9.14 -0.01 -10.27
N LEU A 111 -8.20 0.60 -9.56
CA LEU A 111 -7.67 0.12 -8.30
C LEU A 111 -7.96 1.15 -7.23
N THR A 112 -8.61 0.72 -6.16
CA THR A 112 -8.90 1.56 -4.99
C THR A 112 -8.24 0.92 -3.78
N TYR A 113 -7.59 1.73 -2.94
CA TYR A 113 -7.03 1.21 -1.71
C TYR A 113 -7.21 2.19 -0.56
N THR A 114 -7.25 1.65 0.64
CA THR A 114 -7.24 2.42 1.89
C THR A 114 -6.13 1.86 2.76
N VAL A 115 -5.28 2.75 3.28
CA VAL A 115 -4.27 2.41 4.26
C VAL A 115 -4.76 2.85 5.63
N TYR A 116 -4.74 1.93 6.58
CA TYR A 116 -5.07 2.18 7.99
C TYR A 116 -3.78 2.23 8.78
N MET A 117 -3.66 3.18 9.67
CA MET A 117 -2.45 3.34 10.48
C MET A 117 -2.80 3.66 11.92
N GLY A 118 -2.10 2.99 12.84
CA GLY A 118 -2.07 3.34 14.25
C GLY A 118 -0.66 3.74 14.61
N ALA A 119 -0.48 4.86 15.30
CA ALA A 119 0.84 5.39 15.64
C ALA A 119 0.75 6.29 16.85
N VAL A 120 1.83 6.32 17.63
CA VAL A 120 2.00 7.27 18.75
C VAL A 120 0.78 7.29 19.69
N GLY A 121 0.32 6.11 20.11
CA GLY A 121 -0.82 5.99 21.03
C GLY A 121 -2.19 6.15 20.39
N GLN A 122 -2.27 6.35 19.09
CA GLN A 122 -3.55 6.44 18.38
C GLN A 122 -4.00 5.06 17.90
N PRO A 123 -5.31 4.76 17.93
CA PRO A 123 -5.81 3.49 17.41
C PRO A 123 -5.69 3.42 15.89
N LEU A 124 -5.88 2.21 15.36
CA LEU A 124 -5.93 2.00 13.90
C LEU A 124 -7.09 2.78 13.32
N GLN A 125 -6.80 3.63 12.36
CA GLN A 125 -7.81 4.45 11.69
C GLN A 125 -7.39 4.72 10.24
N PRO A 126 -8.33 5.10 9.36
CA PRO A 126 -7.99 5.43 7.98
C PRO A 126 -6.97 6.57 7.92
N HIS A 127 -5.91 6.35 7.15
CA HIS A 127 -4.83 7.32 6.99
C HIS A 127 -4.79 7.87 5.57
N LEU A 128 -5.05 7.02 4.58
CA LEU A 128 -4.95 7.37 3.18
C LEU A 128 -5.90 6.51 2.35
N THR A 129 -6.61 7.14 1.42
CA THR A 129 -7.43 6.44 0.43
C THR A 129 -7.10 6.99 -0.95
N ALA A 130 -6.97 6.13 -1.94
CA ALA A 130 -6.69 6.52 -3.31
C ALA A 130 -7.43 5.63 -4.31
N THR A 131 -7.73 6.20 -5.45
CA THR A 131 -8.30 5.49 -6.60
C THR A 131 -7.40 5.76 -7.80
N LEU A 132 -6.94 4.71 -8.45
CA LEU A 132 -6.05 4.78 -9.60
C LEU A 132 -6.69 4.08 -10.79
N ARG A 133 -6.30 4.51 -11.98
CA ARG A 133 -6.71 3.88 -13.23
C ARG A 133 -5.51 3.31 -13.94
N ARG A 134 -5.73 2.19 -14.63
CA ARG A 134 -4.70 1.58 -15.47
C ARG A 134 -4.38 2.51 -16.63
N THR A 135 -3.13 2.68 -16.90
CA THR A 135 -2.65 3.40 -18.08
C THR A 135 -2.37 2.46 -19.23
#